data_a37b2c2b32684fcf49692add11e1c555
#
_entry.id   a37b2c2b32684fcf49692add11e1c555
#
_cell.length_a   1.000
_cell.length_b   1.000
_cell.length_c   1.000
_cell.angle_alpha   90.00
_cell.angle_beta   90.00
_cell.angle_gamma   90.00
#
_symmetry.space_group_name_H-M   'P 1'
#
loop_
_entity.id
_entity.type
_entity.pdbx_description
1 polymer ?
#
loop_
_entity_poly.entity_id
_entity_poly.type
_entity_poly.pdbx_seq_one_letter_code
_entity_poly.pdbx_strand_id
1 'polypeptide(L)'
;QKTIRWGLGVGLPLATAGVLWQALANYDPEVAIIGQLPNTVATIPLALAFLAIISLWDCKPTTPAHGRVRSVGQMAFTNYITQTVLGVVLLSSIFDKGELGRGGVAIFILCVWCIQLLWSKSWLTYFRFGPAEWVWRIMTYRKYQPLRRVPQKQIL
;
A
#
# COMPACT_ATOMS: atom_id res chain seq x y z
N GLN A 1 5.80 4.17 -21.50
CA GLN A 1 7.02 3.36 -21.54
C GLN A 1 8.29 4.20 -21.29
N LYS A 2 8.43 5.40 -21.88
CA LYS A 2 9.58 6.30 -21.62
C LYS A 2 9.70 6.65 -20.13
N THR A 3 8.60 7.05 -19.50
CA THR A 3 8.57 7.38 -18.06
C THR A 3 9.05 6.24 -17.18
N ILE A 4 8.68 4.98 -17.50
CA ILE A 4 9.12 3.79 -16.76
C ILE A 4 10.64 3.60 -16.89
N ARG A 5 11.14 3.68 -18.13
CA ARG A 5 12.59 3.52 -18.36
C ARG A 5 13.41 4.58 -17.63
N TRP A 6 13.01 5.84 -17.72
CA TRP A 6 13.67 6.94 -17.04
C TRP A 6 13.53 6.83 -15.51
N GLY A 7 12.32 6.56 -15.02
CA GLY A 7 12.08 6.46 -13.59
C GLY A 7 12.83 5.30 -12.93
N LEU A 8 12.86 4.13 -13.56
CA LEU A 8 13.64 2.99 -13.06
C LEU A 8 15.14 3.18 -13.30
N GLY A 9 15.54 3.69 -14.48
CA GLY A 9 16.95 3.85 -14.83
C GLY A 9 17.68 4.91 -14.00
N VAL A 10 16.99 5.93 -13.50
CA VAL A 10 17.56 6.94 -12.59
C VAL A 10 17.26 6.59 -11.14
N GLY A 11 16.04 6.16 -10.84
CA GLY A 11 15.61 5.95 -9.46
C GLY A 11 16.24 4.73 -8.80
N LEU A 12 16.38 3.59 -9.52
CA LEU A 12 17.02 2.39 -8.95
C LEU A 12 18.50 2.60 -8.61
N PRO A 13 19.34 3.13 -9.51
CA PRO A 13 20.75 3.39 -9.16
C PRO A 13 20.92 4.36 -8.00
N LEU A 14 20.10 5.42 -7.94
CA LEU A 14 20.13 6.37 -6.82
C LEU A 14 19.71 5.72 -5.51
N ALA A 15 18.62 4.94 -5.51
CA ALA A 15 18.17 4.23 -4.31
C ALA A 15 19.20 3.19 -3.85
N THR A 16 19.76 2.41 -4.78
CA THR A 16 20.80 1.42 -4.44
C THR A 16 22.06 2.09 -3.92
N ALA A 17 22.49 3.20 -4.50
CA ALA A 17 23.64 3.97 -4.01
C ALA A 17 23.40 4.48 -2.58
N GLY A 18 22.20 4.99 -2.28
CA GLY A 18 21.85 5.44 -0.92
C GLY A 18 21.83 4.31 0.10
N VAL A 19 21.27 3.15 -0.26
CA VAL A 19 21.26 1.96 0.62
C VAL A 19 22.68 1.43 0.85
N LEU A 20 23.49 1.34 -0.20
CA LEU A 20 24.87 0.88 -0.10
C LEU A 20 25.72 1.83 0.77
N TRP A 21 25.53 3.13 0.61
CA TRP A 21 26.23 4.12 1.45
C TRP A 21 25.92 3.91 2.92
N GLN A 22 24.63 3.80 3.28
CA GLN A 22 24.22 3.57 4.66
C GLN A 22 24.74 2.23 5.19
N ALA A 23 24.73 1.18 4.37
CA ALA A 23 25.24 -0.13 4.75
C ALA A 23 26.76 -0.10 5.00
N LEU A 24 27.53 0.59 4.15
CA LEU A 24 28.99 0.75 4.31
C LEU A 24 29.36 1.60 5.52
N ALA A 25 28.50 2.58 5.88
CA ALA A 25 28.65 3.39 7.08
C ALA A 25 28.11 2.70 8.36
N ASN A 26 27.80 1.39 8.32
CA ASN A 26 27.21 0.63 9.44
C ASN A 26 25.98 1.30 10.08
N TYR A 27 25.20 2.06 9.28
CA TYR A 27 24.04 2.82 9.74
C TYR A 27 24.35 3.83 10.85
N ASP A 28 25.53 4.43 10.83
CA ASP A 28 25.93 5.46 11.78
C ASP A 28 24.93 6.63 11.77
N PRO A 29 24.36 7.04 12.93
CA PRO A 29 23.40 8.14 13.02
C PRO A 29 23.91 9.48 12.47
N GLU A 30 25.19 9.76 12.54
CA GLU A 30 25.79 11.01 12.02
C GLU A 30 25.74 11.06 10.48
N VAL A 31 25.90 9.91 9.83
CA VAL A 31 25.86 9.79 8.37
C VAL A 31 24.45 9.51 7.85
N ALA A 32 23.52 9.07 8.72
CA ALA A 32 22.18 8.65 8.34
C ALA A 32 21.39 9.76 7.61
N ILE A 33 21.50 11.01 8.04
CA ILE A 33 20.76 12.13 7.44
C ILE A 33 21.25 12.41 6.01
N ILE A 34 22.57 12.49 5.81
CA ILE A 34 23.17 12.77 4.50
C ILE A 34 23.01 11.55 3.59
N GLY A 35 23.19 10.34 4.12
CA GLY A 35 23.01 9.07 3.40
C GLY A 35 21.57 8.79 2.95
N GLN A 36 20.56 9.48 3.52
CA GLN A 36 19.18 9.40 3.06
C GLN A 36 18.87 10.29 1.85
N LEU A 37 19.68 11.31 1.56
CA LEU A 37 19.42 12.23 0.45
C LEU A 37 19.27 11.51 -0.90
N PRO A 38 20.15 10.57 -1.31
CA PRO A 38 19.97 9.83 -2.55
C PRO A 38 18.66 9.05 -2.59
N ASN A 39 18.24 8.43 -1.49
CA ASN A 39 16.98 7.71 -1.39
C ASN A 39 15.78 8.64 -1.51
N THR A 40 15.84 9.82 -0.88
CA THR A 40 14.77 10.82 -0.95
C THR A 40 14.61 11.34 -2.39
N VAL A 41 15.71 11.65 -3.07
CA VAL A 41 15.68 12.08 -4.48
C VAL A 41 15.20 10.96 -5.39
N ALA A 42 15.61 9.70 -5.14
CA ALA A 42 15.17 8.54 -5.90
C ALA A 42 13.67 8.26 -5.78
N THR A 43 13.02 8.71 -4.72
CA THR A 43 11.57 8.48 -4.49
C THR A 43 10.72 9.06 -5.60
N ILE A 44 11.04 10.26 -6.11
CA ILE A 44 10.24 10.91 -7.15
C ILE A 44 10.25 10.11 -8.46
N PRO A 45 11.41 9.81 -9.09
CA PRO A 45 11.42 9.03 -10.33
C PRO A 45 10.87 7.62 -10.15
N LEU A 46 11.10 6.97 -9.01
CA LEU A 46 10.51 5.66 -8.71
C LEU A 46 9.00 5.72 -8.59
N ALA A 47 8.45 6.70 -7.88
CA ALA A 47 6.99 6.88 -7.76
C ALA A 47 6.35 7.10 -9.12
N LEU A 48 6.93 7.94 -9.99
CA LEU A 48 6.45 8.15 -11.35
C LEU A 48 6.53 6.88 -12.20
N ALA A 49 7.58 6.08 -12.05
CA ALA A 49 7.70 4.80 -12.73
C ALA A 49 6.61 3.81 -12.29
N PHE A 50 6.37 3.67 -10.97
CA PHE A 50 5.32 2.82 -10.43
C PHE A 50 3.92 3.26 -10.87
N LEU A 51 3.63 4.56 -10.84
CA LEU A 51 2.37 5.10 -11.35
C LEU A 51 2.17 4.76 -12.83
N ALA A 52 3.21 4.90 -13.64
CA ALA A 52 3.15 4.56 -15.06
C ALA A 52 2.98 3.05 -15.30
N ILE A 53 3.62 2.19 -14.49
CA ILE A 53 3.46 0.73 -14.54
C ILE A 53 2.02 0.35 -14.22
N ILE A 54 1.47 0.88 -13.11
CA ILE A 54 0.10 0.59 -12.68
C ILE A 54 -0.90 1.07 -13.72
N SER A 55 -0.71 2.28 -14.30
CA SER A 55 -1.58 2.82 -15.34
C SER A 55 -1.57 1.95 -16.60
N LEU A 56 -0.40 1.50 -17.06
CA LEU A 56 -0.30 0.60 -18.20
C LEU A 56 -0.87 -0.79 -17.92
N TRP A 57 -0.78 -1.24 -16.68
CA TRP A 57 -1.38 -2.51 -16.27
C TRP A 57 -2.90 -2.42 -16.24
N ASP A 58 -3.47 -1.30 -15.76
CA ASP A 58 -4.92 -1.07 -15.72
C ASP A 58 -5.54 -0.94 -17.13
N CYS A 59 -4.77 -0.51 -18.13
CA CYS A 59 -5.19 -0.49 -19.54
C CYS A 59 -5.33 -1.87 -20.19
N LYS A 60 -4.85 -2.96 -19.53
CA LYS A 60 -4.96 -4.33 -20.06
C LYS A 60 -6.33 -4.94 -19.76
N PRO A 61 -6.73 -6.03 -20.48
CA PRO A 61 -7.95 -6.75 -20.19
C PRO A 61 -8.05 -7.13 -18.71
N THR A 62 -9.22 -6.95 -18.12
CA THR A 62 -9.46 -7.21 -16.70
C THR A 62 -9.27 -8.68 -16.35
N THR A 63 -8.31 -8.97 -15.51
CA THR A 63 -8.09 -10.29 -14.93
C THR A 63 -8.67 -10.36 -13.50
N PRO A 64 -8.88 -11.55 -12.93
CA PRO A 64 -9.28 -11.66 -11.52
C PRO A 64 -8.36 -10.92 -10.55
N ALA A 65 -7.06 -10.83 -10.87
CA ALA A 65 -6.07 -10.08 -10.10
C ALA A 65 -6.34 -8.57 -10.12
N HIS A 66 -6.69 -7.99 -11.28
CA HIS A 66 -7.09 -6.58 -11.38
C HIS A 66 -8.25 -6.25 -10.43
N GLY A 67 -9.29 -7.10 -10.43
CA GLY A 67 -10.43 -6.90 -9.54
C GLY A 67 -10.05 -6.90 -8.06
N ARG A 68 -9.12 -7.75 -7.64
CA ARG A 68 -8.65 -7.80 -6.24
C ARG A 68 -7.83 -6.55 -5.88
N VAL A 69 -6.86 -6.18 -6.69
CA VAL A 69 -6.02 -4.98 -6.45
C VAL A 69 -6.87 -3.71 -6.44
N ARG A 70 -7.81 -3.59 -7.38
CA ARG A 70 -8.77 -2.48 -7.41
C ARG A 70 -9.63 -2.42 -6.14
N SER A 71 -10.05 -3.57 -5.63
CA SER A 71 -10.82 -3.65 -4.37
C SER A 71 -10.00 -3.19 -3.17
N VAL A 72 -8.71 -3.56 -3.09
CA VAL A 72 -7.80 -3.07 -2.06
C VAL A 72 -7.65 -1.56 -2.13
N GLY A 73 -7.49 -1.00 -3.35
CA GLY A 73 -7.42 0.45 -3.55
C GLY A 73 -8.70 1.18 -3.16
N GLN A 74 -9.88 0.59 -3.41
CA GLN A 74 -11.17 1.16 -2.99
C GLN A 74 -11.37 1.15 -1.46
N MET A 75 -10.65 0.30 -0.75
CA MET A 75 -10.65 0.18 0.71
C MET A 75 -9.31 0.61 1.32
N ALA A 76 -8.56 1.49 0.64
CA ALA A 76 -7.20 1.86 1.05
C ALA A 76 -7.13 2.42 2.47
N PHE A 77 -8.07 3.28 2.85
CA PHE A 77 -8.11 3.88 4.18
C PHE A 77 -8.44 2.85 5.27
N THR A 78 -9.45 2.00 5.04
CA THR A 78 -9.77 0.87 5.93
C THR A 78 -8.57 -0.07 6.08
N ASN A 79 -7.93 -0.44 4.98
CA ASN A 79 -6.79 -1.33 4.98
C ASN A 79 -5.59 -0.71 5.69
N TYR A 80 -5.35 0.60 5.51
CA TYR A 80 -4.29 1.33 6.21
C TYR A 80 -4.50 1.32 7.73
N ILE A 81 -5.71 1.67 8.20
CA ILE A 81 -6.03 1.66 9.64
C ILE A 81 -5.90 0.24 10.18
N THR A 82 -6.47 -0.76 9.49
CA THR A 82 -6.45 -2.16 9.93
C THR A 82 -5.02 -2.67 10.06
N GLN A 83 -4.15 -2.44 9.08
CA GLN A 83 -2.75 -2.88 9.17
C GLN A 83 -1.98 -2.15 10.26
N THR A 84 -2.26 -0.87 10.51
CA THR A 84 -1.64 -0.12 11.60
C THR A 84 -2.05 -0.69 12.96
N VAL A 85 -3.36 -0.92 13.16
CA VAL A 85 -3.88 -1.51 14.40
C VAL A 85 -3.33 -2.92 14.59
N LEU A 86 -3.34 -3.76 13.56
CA LEU A 86 -2.76 -5.11 13.62
C LEU A 86 -1.26 -5.05 13.94
N GLY A 87 -0.51 -4.17 13.27
CA GLY A 87 0.92 -4.00 13.51
C GLY A 87 1.21 -3.57 14.95
N VAL A 88 0.51 -2.52 15.42
CA VAL A 88 0.72 -2.05 16.80
C VAL A 88 0.25 -3.08 17.83
N VAL A 89 -0.98 -3.59 17.70
CA VAL A 89 -1.55 -4.50 18.72
C VAL A 89 -0.86 -5.86 18.72
N LEU A 90 -0.70 -6.50 17.54
CA LEU A 90 -0.10 -7.84 17.51
C LEU A 90 1.40 -7.82 17.80
N LEU A 91 2.15 -6.88 17.21
CA LEU A 91 3.59 -6.83 17.42
C LEU A 91 3.96 -6.38 18.84
N SER A 92 3.15 -5.51 19.47
CA SER A 92 3.43 -5.06 20.84
C SER A 92 2.90 -5.99 21.93
N SER A 93 1.88 -6.83 21.61
CA SER A 93 1.24 -7.72 22.60
C SER A 93 1.75 -9.16 22.56
N ILE A 94 2.26 -9.62 21.41
CA ILE A 94 2.67 -11.01 21.21
C ILE A 94 4.19 -11.15 21.25
N PHE A 95 4.91 -10.12 20.83
CA PHE A 95 6.36 -10.15 20.71
C PHE A 95 7.00 -9.07 21.57
N ASP A 96 8.02 -9.43 22.34
CA ASP A 96 8.87 -8.44 22.99
C ASP A 96 9.64 -7.63 21.95
N LYS A 97 9.97 -6.37 22.32
CA LYS A 97 10.65 -5.44 21.39
C LYS A 97 11.98 -6.03 20.94
N GLY A 98 12.04 -6.42 19.67
CA GLY A 98 13.25 -6.95 19.02
C GLY A 98 13.27 -8.47 18.83
N GLU A 99 12.33 -9.22 19.38
CA GLU A 99 12.25 -10.67 19.23
C GLU A 99 11.90 -11.09 17.81
N LEU A 100 11.05 -10.29 17.12
CA LEU A 100 10.75 -10.49 15.72
C LEU A 100 11.88 -9.86 14.88
N GLY A 101 12.81 -10.67 14.44
CA GLY A 101 13.82 -10.24 13.47
C GLY A 101 13.21 -9.66 12.19
N ARG A 102 14.02 -8.95 11.39
CA ARG A 102 13.58 -8.32 10.12
C ARG A 102 12.81 -9.29 9.20
N GLY A 103 13.18 -10.58 9.18
CA GLY A 103 12.49 -11.62 8.41
C GLY A 103 11.06 -11.89 8.91
N GLY A 104 10.86 -11.94 10.22
CA GLY A 104 9.54 -12.13 10.82
C GLY A 104 8.59 -10.97 10.51
N VAL A 105 9.08 -9.73 10.60
CA VAL A 105 8.29 -8.54 10.20
C VAL A 105 7.92 -8.59 8.72
N ALA A 106 8.83 -9.00 7.84
CA ALA A 106 8.54 -9.14 6.41
C ALA A 106 7.45 -10.18 6.13
N ILE A 107 7.52 -11.34 6.80
CA ILE A 107 6.49 -12.38 6.68
C ILE A 107 5.14 -11.87 7.19
N PHE A 108 5.12 -11.18 8.33
CA PHE A 108 3.90 -10.56 8.86
C PHE A 108 3.25 -9.60 7.85
N ILE A 109 4.04 -8.70 7.26
CA ILE A 109 3.55 -7.75 6.24
C ILE A 109 2.94 -8.50 5.05
N LEU A 110 3.62 -9.53 4.53
CA LEU A 110 3.12 -10.34 3.42
C LEU A 110 1.81 -11.05 3.76
N CYS A 111 1.68 -11.61 4.97
CA CYS A 111 0.44 -12.22 5.45
C CYS A 111 -0.70 -11.20 5.51
N VAL A 112 -0.46 -10.01 6.05
CA VAL A 112 -1.47 -8.93 6.11
C VAL A 112 -1.90 -8.53 4.70
N TRP A 113 -0.98 -8.38 3.74
CA TRP A 113 -1.32 -8.06 2.36
C TRP A 113 -2.16 -9.16 1.69
N CYS A 114 -1.82 -10.43 1.90
CA CYS A 114 -2.62 -11.55 1.39
C CYS A 114 -4.05 -11.52 1.94
N ILE A 115 -4.20 -11.31 3.25
CA ILE A 115 -5.51 -11.19 3.90
C ILE A 115 -6.29 -10.02 3.32
N GLN A 116 -5.66 -8.84 3.15
CA GLN A 116 -6.31 -7.67 2.58
C GLN A 116 -6.77 -7.88 1.13
N LEU A 117 -5.99 -8.60 0.31
CA LEU A 117 -6.39 -8.95 -1.06
C LEU A 117 -7.63 -9.86 -1.14
N LEU A 118 -7.78 -10.76 -0.17
CA LEU A 118 -8.92 -11.68 -0.10
C LEU A 118 -10.16 -11.00 0.48
N TRP A 119 -10.00 -10.36 1.63
CA TRP A 119 -11.08 -9.73 2.38
C TRP A 119 -11.67 -8.52 1.63
N SER A 120 -10.83 -7.64 1.03
CA SER A 120 -11.33 -6.41 0.39
C SER A 120 -12.29 -6.72 -0.76
N LYS A 121 -12.00 -7.74 -1.58
CA LYS A 121 -12.89 -8.16 -2.65
C LYS A 121 -14.20 -8.72 -2.08
N SER A 122 -14.13 -9.61 -1.08
CA SER A 122 -15.31 -10.22 -0.45
C SER A 122 -16.20 -9.18 0.22
N TRP A 123 -15.62 -8.19 0.89
CA TRP A 123 -16.35 -7.09 1.50
C TRP A 123 -17.11 -6.26 0.45
N LEU A 124 -16.44 -5.87 -0.62
CA LEU A 124 -17.03 -5.03 -1.67
C LEU A 124 -18.06 -5.74 -2.54
N THR A 125 -18.27 -7.05 -2.41
CA THR A 125 -19.44 -7.73 -3.02
C THR A 125 -20.73 -7.33 -2.34
N TYR A 126 -20.71 -7.13 -1.03
CA TYR A 126 -21.91 -6.81 -0.22
C TYR A 126 -22.04 -5.32 0.08
N PHE A 127 -20.94 -4.61 0.17
CA PHE A 127 -20.88 -3.21 0.56
C PHE A 127 -20.32 -2.32 -0.55
N ARG A 128 -20.69 -1.04 -0.53
CA ARG A 128 -20.26 -0.05 -1.54
C ARG A 128 -18.90 0.54 -1.23
N PHE A 129 -18.56 0.65 0.06
CA PHE A 129 -17.36 1.29 0.57
C PHE A 129 -16.77 0.45 1.71
N GLY A 130 -15.49 0.64 2.01
CA GLY A 130 -14.91 0.14 3.25
C GLY A 130 -15.50 0.88 4.46
N PRO A 131 -15.42 0.29 5.68
CA PRO A 131 -15.98 0.92 6.88
C PRO A 131 -15.41 2.30 7.16
N ALA A 132 -14.11 2.48 7.09
CA ALA A 132 -13.46 3.77 7.34
C ALA A 132 -13.75 4.80 6.24
N GLU A 133 -13.78 4.38 4.97
CA GLU A 133 -14.19 5.22 3.84
C GLU A 133 -15.63 5.69 3.98
N TRP A 134 -16.52 4.82 4.46
CA TRP A 134 -17.92 5.16 4.69
C TRP A 134 -18.07 6.24 5.79
N VAL A 135 -17.41 6.04 6.93
CA VAL A 135 -17.38 7.05 8.01
C VAL A 135 -16.84 8.37 7.52
N TRP A 136 -15.69 8.35 6.83
CA TRP A 136 -15.08 9.54 6.25
C TRP A 136 -16.04 10.29 5.31
N ARG A 137 -16.76 9.58 4.45
CA ARG A 137 -17.73 10.17 3.53
C ARG A 137 -18.89 10.82 4.25
N ILE A 138 -19.47 10.19 5.29
CA ILE A 138 -20.55 10.78 6.09
C ILE A 138 -20.07 12.07 6.74
N MET A 139 -18.89 12.08 7.31
CA MET A 139 -18.32 13.28 7.96
C MET A 139 -18.08 14.40 6.94
N THR A 140 -17.53 14.08 5.78
CA THR A 140 -17.18 15.07 4.75
C THR A 140 -18.44 15.65 4.08
N TYR A 141 -19.38 14.81 3.67
CA TYR A 141 -20.56 15.24 2.94
C TYR A 141 -21.74 15.62 3.86
N ARG A 142 -21.64 15.35 5.17
CA ARG A 142 -22.70 15.56 6.17
C ARG A 142 -24.06 14.98 5.75
N LYS A 143 -24.06 13.92 4.94
CA LYS A 143 -25.23 13.20 4.46
C LYS A 143 -25.02 11.71 4.65
N TYR A 144 -26.03 11.04 5.22
CA TYR A 144 -26.04 9.59 5.32
C TYR A 144 -25.99 8.95 3.93
N GLN A 145 -25.05 8.06 3.72
CA GLN A 145 -24.93 7.27 2.48
C GLN A 145 -25.15 5.80 2.82
N PRO A 146 -26.01 5.08 2.05
CA PRO A 146 -26.24 3.67 2.32
C PRO A 146 -24.95 2.87 2.10
N LEU A 147 -24.52 2.14 3.13
CA LEU A 147 -23.33 1.30 3.09
C LEU A 147 -23.53 0.05 2.24
N ARG A 148 -24.72 -0.57 2.31
CA ARG A 148 -25.06 -1.77 1.54
C ARG A 148 -25.30 -1.46 0.07
N ARG A 149 -24.89 -2.37 -0.80
CA ARG A 149 -25.33 -2.36 -2.19
C ARG A 149 -26.79 -2.75 -2.24
N VAL A 150 -27.65 -1.86 -2.75
CA VAL A 150 -29.03 -2.22 -3.10
C VAL A 150 -28.96 -3.01 -4.40
N PRO A 151 -29.51 -4.22 -4.47
CA PRO A 151 -29.62 -4.93 -5.74
C PRO A 151 -30.39 -4.03 -6.72
N GLN A 152 -29.79 -3.70 -7.84
CA GLN A 152 -30.47 -2.97 -8.89
C GLN A 152 -31.56 -3.93 -9.43
N LYS A 153 -32.85 -3.70 -9.05
CA LYS A 153 -33.97 -4.35 -9.73
C LYS A 153 -33.77 -4.05 -11.21
N GLN A 154 -33.55 -5.09 -12.00
CA GLN A 154 -33.66 -4.99 -13.45
C GLN A 154 -35.05 -4.45 -13.74
N ILE A 155 -35.11 -3.23 -14.21
CA ILE A 155 -36.32 -2.68 -14.82
C ILE A 155 -36.36 -3.35 -16.20
N LEU A 156 -37.16 -4.39 -16.31
CA LEU A 156 -37.61 -4.99 -17.57
C LEU A 156 -38.62 -4.05 -18.21
#